data_d77dc06a3df42300d06d1a20eb7fe08a
#
_entry.id   d77dc06a3df42300d06d1a20eb7fe08a
#
_cell.length_a   1.000
_cell.length_b   1.000
_cell.length_c   1.000
_cell.angle_alpha   90.00
_cell.angle_beta   90.00
_cell.angle_gamma   90.00
#
_symmetry.space_group_name_H-M   'P 1'
#
loop_
_entity.id
_entity.type
_entity.pdbx_description
1 polymer ?
#
loop_
_entity_poly.entity_id
_entity_poly.type
_entity_poly.pdbx_seq_one_letter_code
_entity_poly.pdbx_strand_id
1 'polypeptide(L)'
;MSALEIVRIPVLSDNYVWLVHDRDSKATMVVDPAVADPVLEAASARGWTITDIWNTHWHPDHTGGNAAIKEAAKAWGGCTITGPAAEFARIPTLDVQVKGGDRVTLGSHLAEVWDVPAHTAGHIAYHFAQDEAIFVGDTMFAMGCGRLFEGTAEQMFANMQQFAALDDATRVYCAHEYTLSNA
;
A
#
# COMPACT_ATOMS: atom_id res chain seq x y z
N MET A 1 -15.60 -16.22 -2.93
CA MET A 1 -15.20 -14.87 -2.45
C MET A 1 -15.56 -13.88 -3.54
N SER A 2 -16.17 -12.73 -3.19
CA SER A 2 -16.33 -11.62 -4.12
C SER A 2 -14.95 -11.03 -4.44
N ALA A 3 -14.78 -10.42 -5.62
CA ALA A 3 -13.54 -9.73 -5.94
C ALA A 3 -13.35 -8.48 -5.06
N LEU A 4 -12.11 -8.13 -4.74
CA LEU A 4 -11.78 -6.86 -4.07
C LEU A 4 -12.23 -5.67 -4.94
N GLU A 5 -12.87 -4.70 -4.32
CA GLU A 5 -13.19 -3.42 -4.93
C GLU A 5 -12.06 -2.43 -4.65
N ILE A 6 -11.31 -2.05 -5.69
CA ILE A 6 -10.13 -1.19 -5.56
C ILE A 6 -10.42 0.17 -6.19
N VAL A 7 -10.26 1.23 -5.39
CA VAL A 7 -10.52 2.62 -5.78
C VAL A 7 -9.24 3.44 -5.68
N ARG A 8 -8.90 4.12 -6.78
CA ARG A 8 -7.78 5.06 -6.83
C ARG A 8 -8.23 6.44 -6.34
N ILE A 9 -7.50 7.01 -5.40
CA ILE A 9 -7.70 8.36 -4.87
C ILE A 9 -6.46 9.18 -5.20
N PRO A 10 -6.48 10.05 -6.22
CA PRO A 10 -5.39 10.98 -6.47
C PRO A 10 -5.32 12.02 -5.35
N VAL A 11 -4.13 12.24 -4.81
CA VAL A 11 -3.88 13.23 -3.76
C VAL A 11 -2.55 13.94 -4.00
N LEU A 12 -2.31 15.05 -3.32
CA LEU A 12 -1.13 15.90 -3.51
C LEU A 12 -0.94 16.28 -4.99
N SER A 13 0.30 16.28 -5.50
CA SER A 13 0.60 16.59 -6.91
C SER A 13 0.49 15.37 -7.82
N ASP A 14 0.88 14.19 -7.33
CA ASP A 14 1.04 12.99 -8.15
C ASP A 14 0.87 11.67 -7.39
N ASN A 15 0.53 11.71 -6.10
CA ASN A 15 0.33 10.49 -5.30
C ASN A 15 -0.99 9.79 -5.64
N TYR A 16 -0.95 8.46 -5.61
CA TYR A 16 -2.11 7.59 -5.58
C TYR A 16 -2.24 6.90 -4.23
N VAL A 17 -3.37 7.12 -3.57
CA VAL A 17 -3.81 6.32 -2.41
C VAL A 17 -4.80 5.28 -2.92
N TRP A 18 -4.66 4.05 -2.46
CA TRP A 18 -5.56 2.97 -2.85
C TRP A 18 -6.49 2.59 -1.70
N LEU A 19 -7.80 2.75 -1.93
CA LEU A 19 -8.83 2.29 -1.01
C LEU A 19 -9.36 0.95 -1.52
N VAL A 20 -9.30 -0.08 -0.68
CA VAL A 20 -9.60 -1.47 -1.04
C VAL A 20 -10.66 -2.03 -0.10
N HIS A 21 -11.73 -2.56 -0.66
CA HIS A 21 -12.88 -3.05 0.09
C HIS A 21 -13.23 -4.50 -0.24
N ASP A 22 -13.39 -5.32 0.79
CA ASP A 22 -13.96 -6.65 0.71
C ASP A 22 -15.48 -6.56 0.98
N ARG A 23 -16.26 -6.86 -0.06
CA ARG A 23 -17.74 -6.80 0.02
C ARG A 23 -18.34 -7.82 0.97
N ASP A 24 -17.66 -8.95 1.19
CA ASP A 24 -18.20 -10.03 2.01
C ASP A 24 -18.03 -9.73 3.50
N SER A 25 -16.82 -9.37 3.94
CA SER A 25 -16.50 -9.03 5.33
C SER A 25 -16.82 -7.59 5.72
N LYS A 26 -16.98 -6.69 4.72
CA LYS A 26 -17.05 -5.22 4.90
C LYS A 26 -15.74 -4.58 5.38
N ALA A 27 -14.65 -5.32 5.44
CA ALA A 27 -13.34 -4.77 5.75
C ALA A 27 -12.89 -3.80 4.64
N THR A 28 -12.29 -2.69 5.04
CA THR A 28 -11.75 -1.70 4.11
C THR A 28 -10.36 -1.31 4.55
N MET A 29 -9.39 -1.51 3.67
CA MET A 29 -8.04 -1.00 3.90
C MET A 29 -7.75 0.20 3.03
N VAL A 30 -6.83 1.04 3.49
CA VAL A 30 -6.19 2.07 2.69
C VAL A 30 -4.69 1.80 2.62
N VAL A 31 -4.12 1.87 1.41
CA VAL A 31 -2.68 1.69 1.20
C VAL A 31 -2.05 3.06 1.02
N ASP A 32 -1.00 3.33 1.79
CA ASP A 32 -0.16 4.52 1.74
C ASP A 32 -0.94 5.85 1.77
N PRO A 33 -1.73 6.14 2.81
CA PRO A 33 -2.49 7.38 2.88
C PRO A 33 -1.57 8.59 3.13
N ALA A 34 -1.25 9.33 2.07
CA ALA A 34 -0.48 10.58 2.14
C ALA A 34 -1.19 11.64 3.01
N VAL A 35 -2.50 11.73 2.87
CA VAL A 35 -3.40 12.67 3.56
C VAL A 35 -4.70 11.97 3.93
N ALA A 36 -5.40 12.47 4.95
CA ALA A 36 -6.58 11.80 5.49
C ALA A 36 -7.89 12.21 4.80
N ASP A 37 -8.13 13.51 4.62
CA ASP A 37 -9.46 14.03 4.25
C ASP A 37 -10.01 13.43 2.95
N PRO A 38 -9.29 13.40 1.81
CA PRO A 38 -9.81 12.80 0.57
C PRO A 38 -10.12 11.30 0.72
N VAL A 39 -9.38 10.59 1.58
CA VAL A 39 -9.57 9.15 1.84
C VAL A 39 -10.84 8.93 2.65
N LEU A 40 -11.04 9.70 3.71
CA LEU A 40 -12.23 9.64 4.55
C LEU A 40 -13.49 10.03 3.76
N GLU A 41 -13.41 11.05 2.91
CA GLU A 41 -14.50 11.45 2.01
C GLU A 41 -14.85 10.34 1.01
N ALA A 42 -13.83 9.73 0.38
CA ALA A 42 -14.03 8.65 -0.59
C ALA A 42 -14.65 7.40 0.04
N ALA A 43 -14.25 7.04 1.26
CA ALA A 43 -14.83 5.94 2.03
C ALA A 43 -16.27 6.25 2.43
N SER A 44 -16.52 7.43 3.01
CA SER A 44 -17.84 7.88 3.44
C SER A 44 -18.84 7.93 2.29
N ALA A 45 -18.46 8.45 1.12
CA ALA A 45 -19.32 8.50 -0.06
C ALA A 45 -19.76 7.11 -0.56
N ARG A 46 -19.05 6.05 -0.15
CA ARG A 46 -19.36 4.64 -0.47
C ARG A 46 -20.06 3.89 0.67
N GLY A 47 -20.19 4.56 1.81
CA GLY A 47 -20.70 3.91 3.03
C GLY A 47 -19.71 2.90 3.63
N TRP A 48 -18.41 3.06 3.37
CA TRP A 48 -17.36 2.20 3.87
C TRP A 48 -16.72 2.78 5.13
N THR A 49 -16.32 1.90 6.05
CA THR A 49 -15.56 2.25 7.25
C THR A 49 -14.17 1.66 7.14
N ILE A 50 -13.13 2.48 7.30
CA ILE A 50 -11.75 2.03 7.20
C ILE A 50 -11.41 1.20 8.44
N THR A 51 -11.04 -0.05 8.23
CA THR A 51 -10.64 -1.01 9.26
C THR A 51 -9.13 -1.21 9.33
N ASP A 52 -8.44 -0.91 8.23
CA ASP A 52 -7.01 -1.18 8.07
C ASP A 52 -6.30 -0.06 7.31
N ILE A 53 -5.06 0.22 7.71
CA ILE A 53 -4.10 1.04 6.97
C ILE A 53 -2.88 0.17 6.74
N TRP A 54 -2.43 0.05 5.48
CA TRP A 54 -1.24 -0.71 5.14
C TRP A 54 -0.20 0.19 4.50
N ASN A 55 0.95 0.36 5.15
CA ASN A 55 2.06 1.15 4.62
C ASN A 55 3.08 0.25 3.94
N THR A 56 3.58 0.70 2.78
CA THR A 56 4.66 0.03 2.05
C THR A 56 6.04 0.46 2.56
N HIS A 57 6.18 1.72 2.95
CA HIS A 57 7.42 2.30 3.47
C HIS A 57 7.16 3.59 4.28
N TRP A 58 8.23 4.21 4.80
CA TRP A 58 8.14 5.26 5.82
C TRP A 58 7.96 6.69 5.30
N HIS A 59 8.10 6.99 4.01
CA HIS A 59 8.07 8.36 3.53
C HIS A 59 6.78 9.10 3.93
N PRO A 60 6.88 10.42 4.23
CA PRO A 60 5.74 11.17 4.77
C PRO A 60 4.52 11.22 3.86
N ASP A 61 4.73 11.18 2.55
CA ASP A 61 3.67 11.15 1.55
C ASP A 61 3.02 9.76 1.36
N HIS A 62 3.40 8.78 2.20
CA HIS A 62 2.75 7.46 2.31
C HIS A 62 2.17 7.21 3.70
N THR A 63 2.60 7.98 4.69
CA THR A 63 2.22 7.76 6.10
C THR A 63 1.54 8.97 6.74
N GLY A 64 1.52 10.11 6.05
CA GLY A 64 1.04 11.38 6.62
C GLY A 64 -0.41 11.37 7.07
N GLY A 65 -1.27 10.57 6.44
CA GLY A 65 -2.67 10.39 6.81
C GLY A 65 -2.94 9.42 7.96
N ASN A 66 -1.95 8.58 8.33
CA ASN A 66 -2.14 7.48 9.29
C ASN A 66 -2.82 7.91 10.59
N ALA A 67 -2.26 8.90 11.27
CA ALA A 67 -2.74 9.33 12.59
C ALA A 67 -4.16 9.90 12.53
N ALA A 68 -4.46 10.72 11.52
CA ALA A 68 -5.76 11.35 11.36
C ALA A 68 -6.85 10.32 11.00
N ILE A 69 -6.56 9.37 10.10
CA ILE A 69 -7.48 8.28 9.76
C ILE A 69 -7.71 7.39 10.99
N LYS A 70 -6.65 7.03 11.73
CA LYS A 70 -6.75 6.23 12.95
C LYS A 70 -7.61 6.92 14.01
N GLU A 71 -7.47 8.23 14.17
CA GLU A 71 -8.30 9.01 15.11
C GLU A 71 -9.77 9.01 14.67
N ALA A 72 -10.05 9.30 13.39
CA ALA A 72 -11.41 9.26 12.85
C ALA A 72 -12.05 7.87 13.00
N ALA A 73 -11.28 6.80 12.81
CA ALA A 73 -11.76 5.44 12.89
C ALA A 73 -12.28 5.03 14.26
N LYS A 74 -11.94 5.74 15.33
CA LYS A 74 -12.51 5.51 16.67
C LYS A 74 -14.03 5.60 16.68
N ALA A 75 -14.61 6.37 15.78
CA ALA A 75 -16.08 6.53 15.69
C ALA A 75 -16.81 5.25 15.24
N TRP A 76 -16.10 4.29 14.62
CA TRP A 76 -16.67 3.05 14.10
C TRP A 76 -15.92 1.78 14.54
N GLY A 77 -15.16 1.85 15.64
CA GLY A 77 -14.50 0.68 16.23
C GLY A 77 -12.98 0.65 16.10
N GLY A 78 -12.40 1.63 15.41
CA GLY A 78 -10.95 1.75 15.22
C GLY A 78 -10.44 1.15 13.90
N CYS A 79 -9.16 1.37 13.62
CA CYS A 79 -8.45 0.70 12.54
C CYS A 79 -7.06 0.26 12.99
N THR A 80 -6.50 -0.75 12.33
CA THR A 80 -5.15 -1.28 12.56
C THR A 80 -4.20 -0.75 11.51
N ILE A 81 -3.00 -0.31 11.91
CA ILE A 81 -1.96 0.14 11.00
C ILE A 81 -0.88 -0.93 10.90
N THR A 82 -0.70 -1.49 9.70
CA THR A 82 0.27 -2.53 9.36
C THR A 82 1.35 -1.95 8.46
N GLY A 83 2.61 -2.30 8.67
CA GLY A 83 3.69 -1.85 7.80
C GLY A 83 5.04 -2.51 8.11
N PRO A 84 6.11 -2.11 7.41
CA PRO A 84 7.40 -2.77 7.45
C PRO A 84 8.06 -2.72 8.83
N ALA A 85 8.40 -3.89 9.37
CA ALA A 85 9.11 -4.03 10.65
C ALA A 85 10.45 -3.29 10.65
N ALA A 86 11.15 -3.30 9.52
CA ALA A 86 12.45 -2.64 9.38
C ALA A 86 12.36 -1.09 9.47
N GLU A 87 11.16 -0.53 9.29
CA GLU A 87 10.91 0.93 9.31
C GLU A 87 10.06 1.39 10.50
N PHE A 88 9.80 0.51 11.46
CA PHE A 88 8.97 0.78 12.64
C PHE A 88 9.34 2.09 13.36
N ALA A 89 10.64 2.37 13.51
CA ALA A 89 11.10 3.60 14.18
C ALA A 89 10.74 4.88 13.42
N ARG A 90 10.49 4.76 12.11
CA ARG A 90 10.13 5.88 11.22
C ARG A 90 8.63 5.99 10.97
N ILE A 91 7.87 4.93 11.30
CA ILE A 91 6.40 4.90 11.24
C ILE A 91 5.84 4.68 12.65
N PRO A 92 5.87 5.69 13.53
CA PRO A 92 5.53 5.52 14.94
C PRO A 92 4.05 5.17 15.18
N THR A 93 3.22 5.18 14.14
CA THR A 93 1.80 4.83 14.20
C THR A 93 1.52 3.34 13.98
N LEU A 94 2.53 2.52 13.64
CA LEU A 94 2.33 1.08 13.38
C LEU A 94 1.84 0.32 14.62
N ASP A 95 0.80 -0.48 14.41
CA ASP A 95 0.29 -1.46 15.38
C ASP A 95 0.87 -2.85 15.08
N VAL A 96 0.98 -3.21 13.80
CA VAL A 96 1.45 -4.52 13.33
C VAL A 96 2.66 -4.34 12.43
N GLN A 97 3.72 -5.05 12.75
CA GLN A 97 4.98 -5.07 12.01
C GLN A 97 5.07 -6.34 11.18
N VAL A 98 5.38 -6.18 9.87
CA VAL A 98 5.50 -7.29 8.92
C VAL A 98 6.79 -7.19 8.11
N LYS A 99 7.20 -8.30 7.52
CA LYS A 99 8.41 -8.42 6.67
C LYS A 99 8.15 -9.43 5.55
N GLY A 100 9.04 -9.53 4.62
CA GLY A 100 8.98 -10.51 3.53
C GLY A 100 8.76 -11.95 4.02
N GLY A 101 7.83 -12.64 3.40
CA GLY A 101 7.37 -13.98 3.76
C GLY A 101 6.20 -14.02 4.74
N ASP A 102 5.88 -12.91 5.40
CA ASP A 102 4.70 -12.83 6.25
C ASP A 102 3.42 -12.79 5.41
N ARG A 103 2.29 -13.10 6.06
CA ARG A 103 0.96 -13.08 5.44
C ARG A 103 0.03 -12.22 6.26
N VAL A 104 -0.73 -11.38 5.57
CA VAL A 104 -1.75 -10.49 6.14
C VAL A 104 -3.07 -10.68 5.41
N THR A 105 -4.18 -10.34 6.03
CA THR A 105 -5.49 -10.53 5.42
C THR A 105 -6.33 -9.27 5.47
N LEU A 106 -7.08 -9.00 4.41
CA LEU A 106 -8.21 -8.09 4.40
C LEU A 106 -9.49 -8.93 4.31
N GLY A 107 -10.19 -9.08 5.42
CA GLY A 107 -11.30 -10.01 5.47
C GLY A 107 -10.86 -11.45 5.12
N SER A 108 -11.38 -12.00 4.02
CA SER A 108 -11.01 -13.33 3.52
C SER A 108 -9.88 -13.33 2.48
N HIS A 109 -9.42 -12.17 2.05
CA HIS A 109 -8.38 -12.02 1.03
C HIS A 109 -6.99 -12.03 1.66
N LEU A 110 -6.14 -12.93 1.19
CA LEU A 110 -4.78 -13.13 1.70
C LEU A 110 -3.77 -12.39 0.85
N ALA A 111 -2.94 -11.57 1.46
CA ALA A 111 -1.76 -10.98 0.85
C ALA A 111 -0.48 -11.60 1.41
N GLU A 112 0.48 -11.88 0.56
CA GLU A 112 1.86 -12.16 0.93
C GLU A 112 2.65 -10.86 0.95
N VAL A 113 3.46 -10.68 1.99
CA VAL A 113 4.36 -9.54 2.11
C VAL A 113 5.68 -9.87 1.41
N TRP A 114 6.14 -8.99 0.53
CA TRP A 114 7.42 -9.13 -0.17
C TRP A 114 8.37 -8.01 0.28
N ASP A 115 9.60 -8.36 0.66
CA ASP A 115 10.67 -7.37 0.83
C ASP A 115 11.11 -6.90 -0.56
N VAL A 116 11.05 -5.59 -0.80
CA VAL A 116 11.45 -4.96 -2.06
C VAL A 116 12.34 -3.73 -1.77
N PRO A 117 13.50 -3.95 -1.09
CA PRO A 117 14.38 -2.85 -0.68
C PRO A 117 14.99 -2.18 -1.91
N ALA A 118 15.29 -0.92 -1.83
CA ALA A 118 16.12 -0.06 -2.65
C ALA A 118 15.65 1.39 -2.62
N HIS A 119 14.36 1.66 -2.83
CA HIS A 119 13.80 3.00 -2.64
C HIS A 119 13.97 3.43 -1.19
N THR A 120 13.50 2.59 -0.25
CA THR A 120 13.94 2.62 1.15
C THR A 120 14.50 1.25 1.54
N ALA A 121 15.25 1.17 2.64
CA ALA A 121 15.91 -0.07 3.07
C ALA A 121 14.92 -1.15 3.52
N GLY A 122 13.77 -0.74 4.05
CA GLY A 122 12.74 -1.66 4.56
C GLY A 122 11.46 -1.70 3.73
N HIS A 123 11.49 -1.19 2.48
CA HIS A 123 10.31 -1.16 1.63
C HIS A 123 9.73 -2.55 1.39
N ILE A 124 8.40 -2.66 1.49
CA ILE A 124 7.64 -3.91 1.24
C ILE A 124 6.57 -3.70 0.18
N ALA A 125 6.12 -4.80 -0.42
CA ALA A 125 4.95 -4.86 -1.28
C ALA A 125 3.94 -5.87 -0.74
N TYR A 126 2.65 -5.68 -1.09
CA TYR A 126 1.56 -6.58 -0.69
C TYR A 126 0.98 -7.27 -1.91
N HIS A 127 1.17 -8.58 -2.01
CA HIS A 127 0.75 -9.39 -3.16
C HIS A 127 -0.47 -10.26 -2.83
N PHE A 128 -1.60 -9.91 -3.39
CA PHE A 128 -2.86 -10.68 -3.36
C PHE A 128 -2.91 -11.61 -4.58
N ALA A 129 -2.23 -12.75 -4.52
CA ALA A 129 -2.12 -13.66 -5.65
C ALA A 129 -3.47 -14.17 -6.17
N GLN A 130 -4.43 -14.44 -5.28
CA GLN A 130 -5.77 -14.92 -5.65
C GLN A 130 -6.65 -13.82 -6.26
N ASP A 131 -6.33 -12.56 -6.02
CA ASP A 131 -7.04 -11.38 -6.53
C ASP A 131 -6.32 -10.73 -7.70
N GLU A 132 -5.20 -11.33 -8.17
CA GLU A 132 -4.39 -10.81 -9.27
C GLU A 132 -4.01 -9.34 -9.05
N ALA A 133 -3.56 -8.99 -7.83
CA ALA A 133 -3.28 -7.61 -7.42
C ALA A 133 -2.00 -7.53 -6.59
N ILE A 134 -1.16 -6.52 -6.86
CA ILE A 134 0.01 -6.20 -6.03
C ILE A 134 0.13 -4.70 -5.83
N PHE A 135 0.33 -4.29 -4.57
CA PHE A 135 0.60 -2.90 -4.19
C PHE A 135 2.10 -2.75 -3.96
N VAL A 136 2.76 -1.97 -4.82
CA VAL A 136 4.23 -1.92 -4.91
C VAL A 136 4.84 -0.64 -4.34
N GLY A 137 4.02 0.29 -3.86
CA GLY A 137 4.48 1.60 -3.37
C GLY A 137 5.36 2.30 -4.40
N ASP A 138 6.56 2.68 -3.97
CA ASP A 138 7.55 3.39 -4.76
C ASP A 138 8.63 2.49 -5.37
N THR A 139 8.42 1.18 -5.41
CA THR A 139 9.39 0.29 -6.04
C THR A 139 9.28 0.35 -7.56
N MET A 140 8.06 0.34 -8.13
CA MET A 140 7.84 0.36 -9.57
C MET A 140 6.72 1.33 -9.94
N PHE A 141 6.90 2.03 -11.06
CA PHE A 141 5.92 2.92 -11.68
C PHE A 141 5.72 2.54 -13.15
N ALA A 142 4.71 3.12 -13.80
CA ALA A 142 4.61 3.00 -15.24
C ALA A 142 5.87 3.59 -15.90
N MET A 143 6.57 2.75 -16.69
CA MET A 143 7.79 3.05 -17.42
C MET A 143 9.01 3.43 -16.55
N GLY A 144 9.01 3.09 -15.25
CA GLY A 144 10.12 3.44 -14.36
C GLY A 144 10.10 2.73 -13.02
N CYS A 145 11.05 3.10 -12.20
CA CYS A 145 11.16 2.62 -10.82
C CYS A 145 11.47 3.77 -9.86
N GLY A 146 11.32 3.53 -8.57
CA GLY A 146 11.63 4.49 -7.53
C GLY A 146 13.11 4.87 -7.49
N ARG A 147 13.40 6.07 -6.98
CA ARG A 147 14.79 6.49 -6.71
C ARG A 147 15.41 5.60 -5.65
N LEU A 148 16.72 5.34 -5.80
CA LEU A 148 17.49 4.50 -4.90
C LEU A 148 18.05 5.36 -3.75
N PHE A 149 17.22 5.71 -2.76
CA PHE A 149 17.67 6.53 -1.64
C PHE A 149 18.51 5.75 -0.62
N GLU A 150 18.13 4.49 -0.38
CA GLU A 150 18.71 3.69 0.71
C GLU A 150 19.20 2.31 0.24
N GLY A 151 19.18 2.03 -1.06
CA GLY A 151 19.61 0.76 -1.62
C GLY A 151 20.43 0.88 -2.90
N THR A 152 20.60 -0.25 -3.58
CA THR A 152 21.46 -0.37 -4.77
C THR A 152 20.67 -0.70 -6.04
N ALA A 153 21.30 -0.48 -7.21
CA ALA A 153 20.73 -0.85 -8.49
C ALA A 153 20.51 -2.37 -8.62
N GLU A 154 21.38 -3.17 -8.03
CA GLU A 154 21.26 -4.63 -8.01
C GLU A 154 20.02 -5.07 -7.22
N GLN A 155 19.73 -4.42 -6.09
CA GLN A 155 18.53 -4.69 -5.31
C GLN A 155 17.27 -4.32 -6.11
N MET A 156 17.24 -3.12 -6.71
CA MET A 156 16.11 -2.71 -7.53
C MET A 156 15.91 -3.63 -8.73
N PHE A 157 16.99 -4.05 -9.38
CA PHE A 157 16.92 -5.00 -10.49
C PHE A 157 16.33 -6.35 -10.04
N ALA A 158 16.73 -6.86 -8.88
CA ALA A 158 16.16 -8.09 -8.31
C ALA A 158 14.65 -7.93 -8.02
N ASN A 159 14.22 -6.76 -7.50
CA ASN A 159 12.79 -6.48 -7.32
C ASN A 159 12.04 -6.49 -8.65
N MET A 160 12.61 -5.88 -9.72
CA MET A 160 11.99 -5.90 -11.05
C MET A 160 11.91 -7.32 -11.63
N GLN A 161 12.92 -8.15 -11.42
CA GLN A 161 12.87 -9.56 -11.83
C GLN A 161 11.79 -10.34 -11.08
N GLN A 162 11.62 -10.08 -9.79
CA GLN A 162 10.53 -10.67 -8.97
C GLN A 162 9.15 -10.27 -9.51
N PHE A 163 8.94 -8.98 -9.83
CA PHE A 163 7.69 -8.52 -10.42
C PHE A 163 7.45 -9.06 -11.83
N ALA A 164 8.51 -9.20 -12.65
CA ALA A 164 8.40 -9.78 -14.00
C ALA A 164 8.05 -11.28 -14.00
N ALA A 165 8.19 -11.96 -12.86
CA ALA A 165 7.80 -13.36 -12.69
C ALA A 165 6.33 -13.55 -12.25
N LEU A 166 5.61 -12.45 -12.00
CA LEU A 166 4.18 -12.48 -11.68
C LEU A 166 3.36 -12.98 -12.88
N ASP A 167 2.18 -13.51 -12.61
CA ASP A 167 1.20 -13.82 -13.65
C ASP A 167 0.85 -12.57 -14.47
N ASP A 168 0.71 -12.70 -15.79
CA ASP A 168 0.38 -11.60 -16.70
C ASP A 168 -0.95 -10.92 -16.38
N ALA A 169 -1.86 -11.59 -15.67
CA ALA A 169 -3.11 -11.01 -15.20
C ALA A 169 -2.95 -10.12 -13.97
N THR A 170 -1.78 -10.13 -13.30
CA THR A 170 -1.56 -9.37 -12.08
C THR A 170 -1.56 -7.86 -12.35
N ARG A 171 -2.48 -7.16 -11.72
CA ARG A 171 -2.58 -5.69 -11.77
C ARG A 171 -1.64 -5.07 -10.76
N VAL A 172 -0.77 -4.17 -11.22
CA VAL A 172 0.20 -3.48 -10.39
C VAL A 172 -0.35 -2.11 -9.96
N TYR A 173 -0.41 -1.87 -8.66
CA TYR A 173 -0.88 -0.63 -8.06
C TYR A 173 0.31 0.12 -7.46
N CYS A 174 0.82 1.11 -8.22
CA CYS A 174 1.91 1.99 -7.80
C CYS A 174 1.38 3.23 -7.06
N ALA A 175 2.28 3.95 -6.38
CA ALA A 175 1.89 5.05 -5.52
C ALA A 175 2.00 6.44 -6.19
N HIS A 176 2.56 6.56 -7.39
CA HIS A 176 2.71 7.84 -8.07
C HIS A 176 2.38 7.79 -9.57
N GLU A 177 1.89 8.95 -10.09
CA GLU A 177 1.66 9.19 -11.52
C GLU A 177 2.89 9.84 -12.14
N TYR A 178 3.83 9.03 -12.59
CA TYR A 178 5.07 9.48 -13.23
C TYR A 178 5.16 9.11 -14.72
N THR A 179 4.08 8.59 -15.33
CA THR A 179 4.11 8.02 -16.68
C THR A 179 4.69 8.98 -17.71
N LEU A 180 4.20 10.22 -17.76
CA LEU A 180 4.68 11.21 -18.73
C LEU A 180 6.11 11.69 -18.45
N SER A 181 6.53 11.71 -17.20
CA SER A 181 7.90 12.12 -16.83
C SER A 181 8.92 10.99 -17.04
N ASN A 182 8.46 9.74 -17.08
CA ASN A 182 9.29 8.57 -17.33
C ASN A 182 9.40 8.22 -18.82
N ALA A 183 8.48 8.71 -19.67
CA ALA A 183 8.45 8.49 -21.11
C ALA A 183 9.34 9.47 -21.87
#